data_f3977dc97838c242e8114a4dc56ce325
#
_entry.id   f3977dc97838c242e8114a4dc56ce325
#
_cell.length_a   1.000
_cell.length_b   1.000
_cell.length_c   1.000
_cell.angle_alpha   90.00
_cell.angle_beta   90.00
_cell.angle_gamma   90.00
#
_symmetry.space_group_name_H-M   'P 1'
#
loop_
_entity.id
_entity.type
_entity.pdbx_description
1 polymer ?
#
loop_
_entity_poly.entity_id
_entity_poly.type
_entity_poly.pdbx_seq_one_letter_code
_entity_poly.pdbx_strand_id
1 'polypeptide(L)'
;MKRVVILTVITFLGAGAAFAGSLFVPWFLDNGSTGTSGTPTAAGTSCAFITITNTTGSAITCTVTYRTPTGVDATPVANTFSLPMYQAVSWRPAVNDTGPGGSEGPAGGAIPDMTSGDKGSARISWPGGTSKDIQGRVAQILPTGNALAYLLPEGP
;
A
#
# COMPACT_ATOMS: atom_id res chain seq x y z
N MET A 1 16.39 -18.80 -62.71
CA MET A 1 15.80 -17.87 -61.75
C MET A 1 15.67 -18.60 -60.41
N LYS A 2 16.53 -18.29 -59.43
CA LYS A 2 16.47 -18.89 -58.09
C LYS A 2 15.57 -18.03 -57.22
N ARG A 3 14.46 -18.57 -56.73
CA ARG A 3 13.56 -17.88 -55.81
C ARG A 3 14.13 -17.98 -54.38
N VAL A 4 14.51 -16.84 -53.81
CA VAL A 4 14.91 -16.73 -52.40
C VAL A 4 13.63 -16.60 -51.59
N VAL A 5 13.33 -17.58 -50.74
CA VAL A 5 12.24 -17.52 -49.77
C VAL A 5 12.81 -16.90 -48.51
N ILE A 6 12.43 -15.65 -48.21
CA ILE A 6 12.77 -14.99 -46.96
C ILE A 6 11.76 -15.47 -45.90
N LEU A 7 12.23 -16.32 -44.98
CA LEU A 7 11.45 -16.77 -43.82
C LEU A 7 11.55 -15.69 -42.72
N THR A 8 10.51 -14.87 -42.60
CA THR A 8 10.43 -13.90 -41.52
C THR A 8 10.01 -14.63 -40.24
N VAL A 9 10.97 -14.88 -39.36
CA VAL A 9 10.67 -15.40 -38.01
C VAL A 9 10.13 -14.24 -37.16
N ILE A 10 8.83 -14.20 -36.96
CA ILE A 10 8.19 -13.28 -35.99
C ILE A 10 8.42 -13.87 -34.60
N THR A 11 9.43 -13.36 -33.91
CA THR A 11 9.64 -13.65 -32.50
C THR A 11 8.55 -12.92 -31.71
N PHE A 12 7.47 -13.63 -31.34
CA PHE A 12 6.55 -13.16 -30.31
C PHE A 12 7.35 -13.13 -28.98
N LEU A 13 7.87 -11.98 -28.62
CA LEU A 13 8.20 -11.69 -27.22
C LEU A 13 6.87 -11.68 -26.47
N GLY A 14 6.48 -12.84 -25.96
CA GLY A 14 5.42 -12.91 -24.97
C GLY A 14 5.84 -12.02 -23.80
N ALA A 15 5.21 -10.86 -23.66
CA ALA A 15 5.23 -10.12 -22.41
C ALA A 15 4.66 -11.09 -21.37
N GLY A 16 5.54 -11.81 -20.67
CA GLY A 16 5.14 -12.62 -19.54
C GLY A 16 4.34 -11.73 -18.62
N ALA A 17 3.09 -12.09 -18.33
CA ALA A 17 2.33 -11.44 -17.29
C ALA A 17 3.21 -11.50 -16.04
N ALA A 18 3.81 -10.39 -15.68
CA ALA A 18 4.53 -10.28 -14.43
C ALA A 18 3.48 -10.49 -13.35
N PHE A 19 3.48 -11.66 -12.72
CA PHE A 19 2.64 -11.91 -11.57
C PHE A 19 3.02 -10.87 -10.53
N ALA A 20 2.12 -9.94 -10.29
CA ALA A 20 2.26 -8.94 -9.26
C ALA A 20 1.75 -9.53 -7.96
N GLY A 21 2.56 -9.49 -6.92
CA GLY A 21 2.05 -9.72 -5.57
C GLY A 21 1.17 -8.53 -5.17
N SER A 22 0.14 -8.77 -4.37
CA SER A 22 -0.64 -7.69 -3.81
C SER A 22 -1.22 -8.05 -2.45
N LEU A 23 -1.43 -7.01 -1.61
CA LEU A 23 -2.18 -7.07 -0.37
C LEU A 23 -3.39 -6.14 -0.49
N PHE A 24 -4.49 -6.51 0.14
CA PHE A 24 -5.72 -5.74 0.14
C PHE A 24 -6.09 -5.28 1.55
N VAL A 25 -6.32 -3.99 1.70
CA VAL A 25 -6.90 -3.36 2.88
C VAL A 25 -8.39 -3.19 2.62
N PRO A 26 -9.26 -4.08 3.12
CA PRO A 26 -10.69 -4.03 2.77
C PRO A 26 -11.38 -2.80 3.34
N TRP A 27 -10.90 -2.32 4.48
CA TRP A 27 -11.44 -1.13 5.13
C TRP A 27 -10.45 -0.50 6.08
N PHE A 28 -10.46 0.84 6.14
CA PHE A 28 -9.85 1.64 7.20
C PHE A 28 -10.71 2.86 7.51
N LEU A 29 -10.61 3.35 8.74
CA LEU A 29 -11.15 4.64 9.18
C LEU A 29 -10.05 5.40 9.90
N ASP A 30 -9.67 6.55 9.36
CA ASP A 30 -8.57 7.37 9.84
C ASP A 30 -9.00 8.84 9.90
N ASN A 31 -9.99 9.12 10.76
CA ASN A 31 -10.62 10.42 10.93
C ASN A 31 -10.23 11.10 12.25
N GLY A 32 -9.24 10.57 12.94
CA GLY A 32 -8.81 11.07 14.25
C GLY A 32 -7.56 11.94 14.16
N SER A 33 -7.60 13.12 14.80
CA SER A 33 -6.36 13.82 15.14
C SER A 33 -5.69 13.08 16.28
N THR A 34 -4.39 12.84 16.16
CA THR A 34 -3.61 12.23 17.23
C THR A 34 -3.04 13.30 18.16
N GLY A 35 -3.10 13.03 19.46
CA GLY A 35 -2.27 13.76 20.43
C GLY A 35 -0.83 13.28 20.42
N THR A 36 -0.01 13.77 21.32
CA THR A 36 1.41 13.38 21.50
C THR A 36 1.62 11.89 21.78
N SER A 37 0.58 11.19 22.22
CA SER A 37 0.59 9.74 22.49
C SER A 37 0.26 8.86 21.27
N GLY A 38 -0.05 9.45 20.11
CA GLY A 38 -0.45 8.69 18.92
C GLY A 38 -1.87 8.11 18.98
N THR A 39 -2.66 8.44 20.02
CA THR A 39 -4.06 8.01 20.13
C THR A 39 -5.03 9.12 19.68
N PRO A 40 -6.17 8.79 19.07
CA PRO A 40 -7.20 9.78 18.74
C PRO A 40 -7.66 10.51 19.99
N THR A 41 -7.90 11.82 19.89
CA THR A 41 -8.27 12.67 21.03
C THR A 41 -9.76 12.86 21.18
N ALA A 42 -10.56 12.61 20.14
CA ALA A 42 -11.99 12.84 20.14
C ALA A 42 -12.78 11.52 20.14
N ALA A 43 -13.88 11.48 20.93
CA ALA A 43 -14.80 10.34 20.92
C ALA A 43 -15.38 10.11 19.51
N GLY A 44 -15.53 8.86 19.12
CA GLY A 44 -16.07 8.47 17.81
C GLY A 44 -15.07 8.60 16.65
N THR A 45 -13.81 8.94 16.92
CA THR A 45 -12.74 8.97 15.92
C THR A 45 -11.85 7.72 16.00
N SER A 46 -11.04 7.49 14.97
CA SER A 46 -10.10 6.37 14.89
C SER A 46 -8.88 6.79 14.10
N CYS A 47 -7.72 6.26 14.45
CA CYS A 47 -6.52 6.35 13.62
C CYS A 47 -6.21 4.98 13.05
N ALA A 48 -6.08 4.89 11.74
CA ALA A 48 -5.70 3.66 11.05
C ALA A 48 -4.21 3.69 10.70
N PHE A 49 -3.54 2.57 10.94
CA PHE A 49 -2.15 2.36 10.54
C PHE A 49 -2.08 1.15 9.63
N ILE A 50 -1.66 1.35 8.40
CA ILE A 50 -1.30 0.28 7.48
C ILE A 50 0.18 0.00 7.68
N THR A 51 0.52 -1.23 8.04
CA THR A 51 1.91 -1.65 8.24
C THR A 51 2.22 -2.78 7.27
N ILE A 52 3.34 -2.68 6.56
CA ILE A 52 3.85 -3.75 5.70
C ILE A 52 5.33 -4.01 5.98
N THR A 53 5.76 -5.24 5.71
CA THR A 53 7.14 -5.69 5.92
C THR A 53 7.60 -6.44 4.66
N ASN A 54 8.75 -6.04 4.12
CA ASN A 54 9.45 -6.78 3.09
C ASN A 54 10.18 -7.96 3.73
N THR A 55 9.85 -9.18 3.34
CA THR A 55 10.46 -10.41 3.88
C THR A 55 11.60 -10.93 3.01
N THR A 56 11.95 -10.21 1.93
CA THR A 56 12.97 -10.62 0.96
C THR A 56 14.31 -9.91 1.16
N GLY A 57 15.35 -10.49 0.58
CA GLY A 57 16.71 -9.93 0.59
C GLY A 57 16.95 -8.83 -0.45
N SER A 58 15.91 -8.30 -1.08
CA SER A 58 16.00 -7.23 -2.10
C SER A 58 14.99 -6.14 -1.83
N ALA A 59 15.30 -4.91 -2.23
CA ALA A 59 14.32 -3.83 -2.17
C ALA A 59 13.17 -4.07 -3.16
N ILE A 60 11.96 -3.72 -2.77
CA ILE A 60 10.74 -3.87 -3.57
C ILE A 60 10.12 -2.50 -3.80
N THR A 61 9.81 -2.16 -5.05
CA THR A 61 9.00 -0.99 -5.36
C THR A 61 7.54 -1.35 -5.22
N CYS A 62 6.87 -0.68 -4.29
CA CYS A 62 5.45 -0.85 -4.02
C CYS A 62 4.65 0.27 -4.68
N THR A 63 3.44 -0.06 -5.11
CA THR A 63 2.42 0.88 -5.57
C THR A 63 1.22 0.78 -4.63
N VAL A 64 0.75 1.90 -4.11
CA VAL A 64 -0.48 1.96 -3.31
C VAL A 64 -1.60 2.63 -4.11
N THR A 65 -2.80 2.08 -4.05
CA THR A 65 -4.01 2.66 -4.63
C THR A 65 -5.11 2.72 -3.58
N TYR A 66 -5.90 3.79 -3.61
CA TYR A 66 -6.95 4.04 -2.64
C TYR A 66 -8.32 4.17 -3.30
N ARG A 67 -9.36 3.73 -2.58
CA ARG A 67 -10.76 3.93 -2.96
C ARG A 67 -11.55 4.46 -1.78
N THR A 68 -12.38 5.46 -2.03
CA THR A 68 -13.37 5.91 -1.03
C THR A 68 -14.42 4.83 -0.78
N PRO A 69 -15.26 4.94 0.28
CA PRO A 69 -16.34 4.00 0.52
C PRO A 69 -17.36 3.87 -0.62
N THR A 70 -17.44 4.88 -1.47
CA THR A 70 -18.32 4.89 -2.65
C THR A 70 -17.64 4.38 -3.92
N GLY A 71 -16.39 3.89 -3.81
CA GLY A 71 -15.63 3.33 -4.93
C GLY A 71 -14.89 4.37 -5.79
N VAL A 72 -14.97 5.66 -5.43
CA VAL A 72 -14.25 6.72 -6.15
C VAL A 72 -12.75 6.57 -5.93
N ASP A 73 -11.95 6.78 -6.99
CA ASP A 73 -10.49 6.76 -6.91
C ASP A 73 -9.98 7.94 -6.10
N ALA A 74 -9.22 7.66 -5.07
CA ALA A 74 -8.54 8.63 -4.22
C ALA A 74 -7.02 8.43 -4.22
N THR A 75 -6.49 7.80 -5.26
CA THR A 75 -5.07 7.51 -5.40
C THR A 75 -4.31 8.76 -5.83
N PRO A 76 -3.20 9.14 -5.17
CA PRO A 76 -2.35 10.24 -5.61
C PRO A 76 -1.60 9.87 -6.90
N VAL A 77 -1.21 10.88 -7.68
CA VAL A 77 -0.44 10.69 -8.93
C VAL A 77 0.91 10.00 -8.65
N ALA A 78 1.61 10.46 -7.60
CA ALA A 78 2.84 9.80 -7.13
C ALA A 78 2.46 8.78 -6.06
N ASN A 79 2.19 7.55 -6.46
CA ASN A 79 1.67 6.49 -5.60
C ASN A 79 2.62 5.31 -5.42
N THR A 80 3.91 5.52 -5.67
CA THR A 80 4.94 4.50 -5.52
C THR A 80 5.95 4.87 -4.44
N PHE A 81 6.46 3.86 -3.74
CA PHE A 81 7.53 4.00 -2.77
C PHE A 81 8.43 2.75 -2.76
N SER A 82 9.66 2.90 -2.29
CA SER A 82 10.59 1.77 -2.15
C SER A 82 10.53 1.22 -0.73
N LEU A 83 10.40 -0.09 -0.61
CA LEU A 83 10.48 -0.82 0.65
C LEU A 83 11.79 -1.62 0.66
N PRO A 84 12.82 -1.19 1.40
CA PRO A 84 14.12 -1.87 1.44
C PRO A 84 14.01 -3.29 1.97
N MET A 85 15.04 -4.10 1.70
CA MET A 85 15.14 -5.48 2.16
C MET A 85 14.97 -5.59 3.68
N TYR A 86 14.16 -6.53 4.12
CA TYR A 86 13.90 -6.84 5.53
C TYR A 86 13.41 -5.66 6.38
N GLN A 87 12.89 -4.59 5.75
CA GLN A 87 12.35 -3.44 6.48
C GLN A 87 10.83 -3.45 6.52
N ALA A 88 10.33 -2.83 7.57
CA ALA A 88 8.91 -2.55 7.75
C ALA A 88 8.67 -1.05 7.66
N VAL A 89 7.45 -0.71 7.27
CA VAL A 89 6.95 0.65 7.23
C VAL A 89 5.50 0.68 7.73
N SER A 90 5.14 1.78 8.37
CA SER A 90 3.78 2.01 8.86
C SER A 90 3.36 3.42 8.51
N TRP A 91 2.15 3.58 8.01
CA TRP A 91 1.62 4.91 7.66
C TRP A 91 0.13 5.01 7.95
N ARG A 92 -0.34 6.22 8.06
CA ARG A 92 -1.75 6.59 8.12
C ARG A 92 -2.24 6.91 6.70
N PRO A 93 -3.34 6.32 6.24
CA PRO A 93 -3.78 6.50 4.85
C PRO A 93 -4.58 7.78 4.57
N ALA A 94 -5.05 8.48 5.59
CA ALA A 94 -5.89 9.66 5.40
C ALA A 94 -5.12 10.86 4.89
N VAL A 95 -5.78 11.68 4.08
CA VAL A 95 -5.23 12.95 3.62
C VAL A 95 -4.99 13.91 4.81
N ASN A 96 -3.86 14.63 4.76
CA ASN A 96 -3.46 15.61 5.78
C ASN A 96 -3.26 15.04 7.19
N ASP A 97 -2.81 13.84 7.27
CA ASP A 97 -2.35 13.26 8.51
C ASP A 97 -1.15 14.05 9.08
N THR A 98 -1.33 14.70 10.21
CA THR A 98 -0.34 15.56 10.87
C THR A 98 0.13 15.02 12.23
N GLY A 99 -0.32 13.84 12.61
CA GLY A 99 -0.01 13.26 13.92
C GLY A 99 1.23 12.38 13.94
N PRO A 100 1.69 11.97 15.13
CA PRO A 100 2.71 10.94 15.28
C PRO A 100 2.29 9.65 14.57
N GLY A 101 3.21 9.04 13.81
CA GLY A 101 2.95 7.87 12.99
C GLY A 101 2.36 8.21 11.63
N GLY A 102 2.54 9.45 11.18
CA GLY A 102 2.26 9.86 9.81
C GLY A 102 3.00 9.00 8.78
N SER A 103 2.83 9.33 7.52
CA SER A 103 3.38 8.57 6.40
C SER A 103 4.90 8.49 6.43
N GLU A 104 5.42 7.60 7.23
CA GLU A 104 6.86 7.38 7.38
C GLU A 104 7.28 6.18 6.53
N GLY A 105 7.93 6.49 5.42
CA GLY A 105 8.61 5.49 4.62
C GLY A 105 9.97 5.12 5.20
N PRO A 106 10.55 4.01 4.73
CA PRO A 106 11.92 3.64 5.03
C PRO A 106 12.86 4.79 4.68
N ALA A 107 13.84 5.06 5.55
CA ALA A 107 14.78 6.17 5.40
C ALA A 107 14.15 7.58 5.38
N GLY A 108 12.97 7.76 5.98
CA GLY A 108 12.29 9.05 6.06
C GLY A 108 11.57 9.50 4.79
N GLY A 109 11.40 8.62 3.81
CA GLY A 109 10.57 8.89 2.63
C GLY A 109 9.08 8.79 2.97
N ALA A 110 8.28 9.76 2.52
CA ALA A 110 6.84 9.72 2.71
C ALA A 110 6.19 8.59 1.89
N ILE A 111 5.24 7.87 2.49
CA ILE A 111 4.35 7.00 1.75
C ILE A 111 3.15 7.83 1.31
N PRO A 112 2.72 7.67 0.05
CA PRO A 112 1.63 8.47 -0.48
C PRO A 112 0.31 8.20 0.26
N ASP A 113 -0.33 9.27 0.74
CA ASP A 113 -1.67 9.24 1.34
C ASP A 113 -2.75 9.35 0.26
N MET A 114 -3.99 9.03 0.63
CA MET A 114 -5.11 9.28 -0.28
C MET A 114 -5.30 10.77 -0.54
N THR A 115 -5.82 11.12 -1.71
CA THR A 115 -6.01 12.52 -2.12
C THR A 115 -7.23 13.17 -1.50
N SER A 116 -8.15 12.38 -0.95
CA SER A 116 -9.38 12.88 -0.35
C SER A 116 -9.99 11.84 0.59
N GLY A 117 -10.60 12.32 1.67
CA GLY A 117 -11.34 11.50 2.63
C GLY A 117 -10.48 10.99 3.78
N ASP A 118 -11.15 10.30 4.67
CA ASP A 118 -10.63 9.81 5.94
C ASP A 118 -10.92 8.31 6.15
N LYS A 119 -11.46 7.65 5.13
CA LYS A 119 -11.84 6.24 5.18
C LYS A 119 -11.94 5.65 3.79
N GLY A 120 -11.79 4.34 3.72
CA GLY A 120 -11.85 3.65 2.44
C GLY A 120 -11.21 2.27 2.45
N SER A 121 -10.73 1.88 1.30
CA SER A 121 -9.93 0.68 1.09
C SER A 121 -8.62 1.03 0.39
N ALA A 122 -7.63 0.16 0.49
CA ALA A 122 -6.37 0.31 -0.22
C ALA A 122 -5.90 -1.03 -0.81
N ARG A 123 -5.13 -0.94 -1.88
CA ARG A 123 -4.38 -2.07 -2.42
C ARG A 123 -2.92 -1.68 -2.51
N ILE A 124 -2.06 -2.53 -1.99
CA ILE A 124 -0.61 -2.44 -2.14
C ILE A 124 -0.19 -3.52 -3.13
N SER A 125 0.51 -3.17 -4.20
CA SER A 125 0.97 -4.11 -5.22
C SER A 125 2.43 -3.91 -5.56
N TRP A 126 3.09 -4.98 -6.04
CA TRP A 126 4.49 -4.95 -6.43
C TRP A 126 4.75 -5.89 -7.61
N PRO A 127 5.66 -5.56 -8.53
CA PRO A 127 5.96 -6.39 -9.70
C PRO A 127 6.85 -7.59 -9.34
N GLY A 128 6.71 -8.67 -10.10
CA GLY A 128 7.69 -9.76 -10.15
C GLY A 128 7.83 -10.63 -8.91
N GLY A 129 6.95 -10.49 -7.95
CA GLY A 129 7.01 -11.18 -6.67
C GLY A 129 5.86 -12.15 -6.43
N THR A 130 5.89 -12.76 -5.25
CA THR A 130 4.78 -13.56 -4.71
C THR A 130 4.10 -12.79 -3.60
N SER A 131 2.86 -13.17 -3.26
CA SER A 131 2.14 -12.60 -2.11
C SER A 131 2.85 -12.81 -0.76
N LYS A 132 3.86 -13.67 -0.71
CA LYS A 132 4.66 -13.93 0.49
C LYS A 132 5.82 -12.96 0.68
N ASP A 133 6.19 -12.21 -0.35
CA ASP A 133 7.34 -11.30 -0.33
C ASP A 133 7.10 -10.08 0.56
N ILE A 134 5.83 -9.68 0.70
CA ILE A 134 5.40 -8.63 1.60
C ILE A 134 4.27 -9.17 2.48
N GLN A 135 4.41 -8.97 3.79
CA GLN A 135 3.37 -9.23 4.77
C GLN A 135 2.84 -7.92 5.31
N GLY A 136 1.56 -7.89 5.68
CA GLY A 136 0.96 -6.66 6.15
C GLY A 136 -0.17 -6.85 7.15
N ARG A 137 -0.46 -5.76 7.87
CA ARG A 137 -1.59 -5.64 8.79
C ARG A 137 -2.16 -4.24 8.74
N VAL A 138 -3.42 -4.12 9.16
CA VAL A 138 -4.01 -2.82 9.56
C VAL A 138 -4.26 -2.86 11.06
N ALA A 139 -3.94 -1.77 11.72
CA ALA A 139 -4.35 -1.51 13.09
C ALA A 139 -5.21 -0.24 13.12
N GLN A 140 -6.32 -0.28 13.83
CA GLN A 140 -7.15 0.89 14.13
C GLN A 140 -7.09 1.16 15.64
N ILE A 141 -6.73 2.39 15.99
CA ILE A 141 -6.62 2.83 17.38
C ILE A 141 -7.80 3.72 17.68
N LEU A 142 -8.51 3.41 18.77
CA LEU A 142 -9.67 4.14 19.27
C LEU A 142 -9.24 5.14 20.34
N PRO A 143 -10.06 6.16 20.67
CA PRO A 143 -9.76 7.15 21.72
C PRO A 143 -9.54 6.53 23.10
N THR A 144 -10.08 5.34 23.35
CA THR A 144 -9.86 4.58 24.60
C THR A 144 -8.46 3.97 24.71
N GLY A 145 -7.62 4.12 23.68
CA GLY A 145 -6.34 3.42 23.57
C GLY A 145 -6.45 1.96 23.12
N ASN A 146 -7.65 1.43 22.96
CA ASN A 146 -7.85 0.09 22.41
C ASN A 146 -7.48 0.06 20.93
N ALA A 147 -6.86 -1.02 20.48
CA ALA A 147 -6.54 -1.23 19.09
C ALA A 147 -7.21 -2.51 18.57
N LEU A 148 -7.75 -2.42 17.36
CA LEU A 148 -8.18 -3.56 16.56
C LEU A 148 -7.17 -3.76 15.45
N ALA A 149 -6.68 -4.98 15.26
CA ALA A 149 -5.73 -5.27 14.21
C ALA A 149 -6.11 -6.56 13.47
N TYR A 150 -5.87 -6.58 12.15
CA TYR A 150 -6.05 -7.76 11.32
C TYR A 150 -4.93 -7.85 10.27
N LEU A 151 -4.60 -9.08 9.88
CA LEU A 151 -3.65 -9.34 8.80
C LEU A 151 -4.30 -9.00 7.46
N LEU A 152 -3.49 -8.47 6.54
CA LEU A 152 -3.96 -8.16 5.20
C LEU A 152 -4.05 -9.45 4.37
N PRO A 153 -5.21 -9.71 3.75
CA PRO A 153 -5.33 -10.80 2.79
C PRO A 153 -4.56 -10.50 1.51
N GLU A 154 -4.21 -11.56 0.79
CA GLU A 154 -3.74 -11.43 -0.59
C GLU A 154 -4.79 -10.70 -1.42
N GLY A 155 -4.33 -9.75 -2.23
CA GLY A 155 -5.21 -9.02 -3.13
C GLY A 155 -5.48 -9.82 -4.42
N PRO A 156 -6.59 -9.53 -5.08
CA PRO A 156 -6.90 -10.10 -6.38
C PRO A 156 -5.94 -9.62 -7.46
#